data_0565f8c0747b4011ec22fbce217a45b2
#
_entry.id   0565f8c0747b4011ec22fbce217a45b2
#
_cell.length_a   1.000
_cell.length_b   1.000
_cell.length_c   1.000
_cell.angle_alpha   90.00
_cell.angle_beta   90.00
_cell.angle_gamma   90.00
#
_symmetry.space_group_name_H-M   'P 1'
#
loop_
_entity.id
_entity.type
_entity.pdbx_description
1 polymer ?
#
loop_
_entity_poly.entity_id
_entity_poly.type
_entity_poly.pdbx_seq_one_letter_code
_entity_poly.pdbx_strand_id
1 'polypeptide(L)'
;MRILLVTQMWPGPRDPDLGVFVFDVARELRRLGHEVDVSAIDRRGGSPAKYARLGAAAVAAARRRRPDVVFAHFLFPAGGAGAAAAAVARVPLVVMAHGTDVENARRSRVLATATRAVTARAAALISNSRWLADRLGPVRPPVHVIDCGVDLDVFAPRPAAAARSQLGWGDDGPAFLAVGSLLERKRVVELADAFAQLGRGSLAFVGDGPLRERLAGRPGVTLAGRVPHAEVPAWIAACDVLCQPSRLEPFGQAALEAMAMQRSVVATAQGGPPEFVTPQAGVLVDPSDGAALTTALAQAAALPAPNPAARAAAAEHDVRRQAARMAAVLEEAIAARRR
;
A
#
# COMPACT_ATOMS: atom_id res chain seq x y z
N MET A 1 -9.77 10.68 -21.27
CA MET A 1 -10.61 9.46 -21.29
C MET A 1 -11.56 9.42 -20.09
N ARG A 2 -12.67 8.69 -20.22
CA ARG A 2 -13.60 8.42 -19.12
C ARG A 2 -13.24 7.06 -18.53
N ILE A 3 -12.89 7.04 -17.26
CA ILE A 3 -12.43 5.86 -16.53
C ILE A 3 -13.51 5.48 -15.52
N LEU A 4 -13.97 4.23 -15.52
CA LEU A 4 -14.73 3.66 -14.40
C LEU A 4 -13.75 2.92 -13.51
N LEU A 5 -13.40 3.50 -12.36
CA LEU A 5 -12.58 2.86 -11.34
C LEU A 5 -13.46 1.99 -10.44
N VAL A 6 -13.09 0.71 -10.29
CA VAL A 6 -13.82 -0.25 -9.45
C VAL A 6 -12.87 -0.78 -8.35
N THR A 7 -13.23 -0.61 -7.09
CA THR A 7 -12.37 -1.00 -5.97
C THR A 7 -13.15 -1.51 -4.76
N GLN A 8 -12.54 -2.41 -4.01
CA GLN A 8 -13.04 -2.89 -2.73
C GLN A 8 -12.47 -2.14 -1.52
N MET A 9 -11.66 -1.11 -1.76
CA MET A 9 -11.06 -0.28 -0.72
C MET A 9 -11.12 1.19 -1.16
N TRP A 10 -11.85 1.99 -0.39
CA TRP A 10 -12.00 3.43 -0.61
C TRP A 10 -12.22 4.14 0.71
N PRO A 11 -11.66 5.33 0.91
CA PRO A 11 -11.90 6.11 2.13
C PRO A 11 -13.38 6.40 2.34
N GLY A 12 -13.88 6.10 3.51
CA GLY A 12 -15.27 6.36 3.90
C GLY A 12 -15.37 6.94 5.30
N PRO A 13 -16.57 7.41 5.71
CA PRO A 13 -16.74 8.07 7.01
C PRO A 13 -16.37 7.20 8.22
N ARG A 14 -16.51 5.87 8.09
CA ARG A 14 -16.16 4.91 9.18
C ARG A 14 -14.75 4.38 9.10
N ASP A 15 -14.17 4.38 7.91
CA ASP A 15 -12.84 3.85 7.61
C ASP A 15 -12.08 4.84 6.70
N PRO A 16 -11.72 6.03 7.20
CA PRO A 16 -11.12 7.09 6.38
C PRO A 16 -9.72 6.75 5.86
N ASP A 17 -9.06 5.76 6.44
CA ASP A 17 -7.76 5.23 6.05
C ASP A 17 -7.85 4.04 5.06
N LEU A 18 -9.07 3.63 4.66
CA LEU A 18 -9.28 2.49 3.77
C LEU A 18 -8.97 2.84 2.32
N GLY A 19 -7.88 2.31 1.77
CA GLY A 19 -7.57 2.42 0.35
C GLY A 19 -7.18 3.83 -0.10
N VAL A 20 -6.55 4.63 0.78
CA VAL A 20 -6.07 5.99 0.45
C VAL A 20 -5.17 5.96 -0.78
N PHE A 21 -4.30 4.95 -0.94
CA PHE A 21 -3.46 4.80 -2.13
C PHE A 21 -4.26 4.66 -3.45
N VAL A 22 -5.48 4.09 -3.42
CA VAL A 22 -6.37 4.04 -4.59
C VAL A 22 -7.01 5.41 -4.83
N PHE A 23 -7.38 6.09 -3.75
CA PHE A 23 -7.91 7.45 -3.81
C PHE A 23 -6.87 8.41 -4.42
N ASP A 24 -5.61 8.32 -4.02
CA ASP A 24 -4.53 9.16 -4.54
C ASP A 24 -4.30 8.92 -6.04
N VAL A 25 -4.27 7.67 -6.49
CA VAL A 25 -4.22 7.34 -7.92
C VAL A 25 -5.41 7.97 -8.68
N ALA A 26 -6.62 7.84 -8.15
CA ALA A 26 -7.81 8.42 -8.79
C ALA A 26 -7.75 9.96 -8.84
N ARG A 27 -7.23 10.59 -7.78
CA ARG A 27 -7.00 12.05 -7.73
C ARG A 27 -6.02 12.49 -8.80
N GLU A 28 -4.88 11.79 -8.93
CA GLU A 28 -3.86 12.13 -9.91
C GLU A 28 -4.33 11.87 -11.35
N LEU A 29 -5.09 10.81 -11.61
CA LEU A 29 -5.72 10.59 -12.92
C LEU A 29 -6.67 11.75 -13.29
N ARG A 30 -7.43 12.30 -12.32
CA ARG A 30 -8.26 13.50 -12.55
C ARG A 30 -7.41 14.74 -12.82
N ARG A 31 -6.27 14.92 -12.13
CA ARG A 31 -5.32 16.02 -12.39
C ARG A 31 -4.70 15.94 -13.79
N LEU A 32 -4.55 14.73 -14.33
CA LEU A 32 -4.12 14.52 -15.72
C LEU A 32 -5.24 14.82 -16.75
N GLY A 33 -6.41 15.30 -16.32
CA GLY A 33 -7.52 15.68 -17.19
C GLY A 33 -8.44 14.51 -17.57
N HIS A 34 -8.36 13.38 -16.86
CA HIS A 34 -9.28 12.26 -17.08
C HIS A 34 -10.55 12.39 -16.21
N GLU A 35 -11.68 11.97 -16.77
CA GLU A 35 -12.91 11.82 -15.98
C GLU A 35 -12.88 10.47 -15.27
N VAL A 36 -12.91 10.49 -13.92
CA VAL A 36 -12.84 9.25 -13.12
C VAL A 36 -14.10 9.12 -12.27
N ASP A 37 -15.00 8.23 -12.68
CA ASP A 37 -16.13 7.75 -11.89
C ASP A 37 -15.69 6.57 -11.02
N VAL A 38 -16.16 6.52 -9.77
CA VAL A 38 -15.74 5.49 -8.80
C VAL A 38 -16.93 4.64 -8.35
N SER A 39 -16.77 3.32 -8.44
CA SER A 39 -17.63 2.33 -7.78
C SER A 39 -16.80 1.60 -6.73
N ALA A 40 -17.11 1.81 -5.46
CA ALA A 40 -16.25 1.38 -4.38
C ALA A 40 -16.98 0.79 -3.17
N ILE A 41 -16.21 0.04 -2.35
CA ILE A 41 -16.57 -0.30 -0.98
C ILE A 41 -15.78 0.62 -0.04
N ASP A 42 -16.49 1.35 0.82
CA ASP A 42 -15.98 2.41 1.69
C ASP A 42 -15.90 2.00 3.17
N ARG A 43 -15.95 0.68 3.45
CA ARG A 43 -15.91 0.14 4.81
C ARG A 43 -15.29 -1.25 4.88
N ARG A 44 -14.52 -1.53 5.94
CA ARG A 44 -13.91 -2.84 6.19
C ARG A 44 -14.94 -3.89 6.57
N GLY A 45 -15.79 -3.57 7.52
CA GLY A 45 -16.83 -4.47 8.03
C GLY A 45 -18.01 -4.68 7.09
N GLY A 46 -19.00 -5.44 7.54
CA GLY A 46 -20.27 -5.67 6.88
C GLY A 46 -20.41 -7.03 6.19
N SER A 47 -21.63 -7.32 5.74
CA SER A 47 -21.98 -8.57 5.08
C SER A 47 -21.23 -8.76 3.75
N PRO A 48 -20.91 -10.00 3.34
CA PRO A 48 -20.42 -10.34 2.00
C PRO A 48 -21.27 -9.81 0.85
N ALA A 49 -22.55 -9.52 1.08
CA ALA A 49 -23.44 -8.88 0.12
C ALA A 49 -22.92 -7.51 -0.39
N LYS A 50 -21.97 -6.87 0.32
CA LYS A 50 -21.31 -5.65 -0.16
C LYS A 50 -20.61 -5.85 -1.51
N TYR A 51 -20.08 -7.04 -1.78
CA TYR A 51 -19.41 -7.34 -3.05
C TYR A 51 -20.42 -7.51 -4.20
N ALA A 52 -21.58 -8.10 -3.94
CA ALA A 52 -22.66 -8.15 -4.92
C ALA A 52 -23.18 -6.74 -5.25
N ARG A 53 -23.33 -5.88 -4.22
CA ARG A 53 -23.71 -4.46 -4.42
C ARG A 53 -22.65 -3.70 -5.23
N LEU A 54 -21.35 -3.95 -4.98
CA LEU A 54 -20.27 -3.38 -5.79
C LEU A 54 -20.43 -3.77 -7.26
N GLY A 55 -20.70 -5.05 -7.56
CA GLY A 55 -20.95 -5.52 -8.93
C GLY A 55 -22.14 -4.84 -9.58
N ALA A 56 -23.28 -4.76 -8.88
CA ALA A 56 -24.46 -4.07 -9.37
C ALA A 56 -24.22 -2.56 -9.62
N ALA A 57 -23.54 -1.89 -8.69
CA ALA A 57 -23.17 -0.47 -8.81
C ALA A 57 -22.23 -0.21 -9.99
N ALA A 58 -21.20 -1.05 -10.16
CA ALA A 58 -20.26 -0.93 -11.28
C ALA A 58 -20.96 -1.12 -12.64
N VAL A 59 -21.83 -2.12 -12.77
CA VAL A 59 -22.64 -2.34 -13.99
C VAL A 59 -23.58 -1.16 -14.26
N ALA A 60 -24.26 -0.65 -13.24
CA ALA A 60 -25.14 0.52 -13.36
C ALA A 60 -24.36 1.78 -13.77
N ALA A 61 -23.17 2.00 -13.16
CA ALA A 61 -22.30 3.09 -13.54
C ALA A 61 -21.82 2.96 -14.99
N ALA A 62 -21.41 1.77 -15.42
CA ALA A 62 -20.97 1.51 -16.79
C ALA A 62 -22.04 1.86 -17.85
N ARG A 63 -23.31 1.54 -17.56
CA ARG A 63 -24.44 1.88 -18.44
C ARG A 63 -24.69 3.39 -18.53
N ARG A 64 -24.64 4.08 -17.38
CA ARG A 64 -24.94 5.52 -17.31
C ARG A 64 -23.80 6.41 -17.82
N ARG A 65 -22.56 6.08 -17.42
CA ARG A 65 -21.39 6.93 -17.65
C ARG A 65 -20.67 6.64 -18.95
N ARG A 66 -20.93 5.47 -19.56
CA ARG A 66 -20.31 5.04 -20.83
C ARG A 66 -18.80 5.26 -20.80
N PRO A 67 -18.07 4.60 -19.89
CA PRO A 67 -16.62 4.78 -19.78
C PRO A 67 -15.93 4.32 -21.07
N ASP A 68 -14.71 4.82 -21.28
CA ASP A 68 -13.82 4.36 -22.36
C ASP A 68 -13.02 3.12 -21.93
N VAL A 69 -12.80 2.97 -20.61
CA VAL A 69 -12.10 1.84 -19.97
C VAL A 69 -12.62 1.61 -18.55
N VAL A 70 -12.58 0.35 -18.11
CA VAL A 70 -12.76 -0.01 -16.69
C VAL A 70 -11.39 -0.31 -16.09
N PHE A 71 -11.07 0.38 -14.99
CA PHE A 71 -9.87 0.16 -14.21
C PHE A 71 -10.24 -0.42 -12.84
N ALA A 72 -9.93 -1.69 -12.60
CA ALA A 72 -10.24 -2.37 -11.35
C ALA A 72 -8.99 -2.48 -10.48
N HIS A 73 -9.12 -2.07 -9.22
CA HIS A 73 -8.12 -2.33 -8.19
C HIS A 73 -8.50 -3.60 -7.42
N PHE A 74 -7.58 -4.56 -7.33
CA PHE A 74 -7.69 -5.94 -6.86
C PHE A 74 -8.29 -6.91 -7.89
N LEU A 75 -7.67 -8.09 -8.00
CA LEU A 75 -8.06 -9.14 -8.94
C LEU A 75 -9.47 -9.69 -8.66
N PHE A 76 -9.77 -9.98 -7.38
CA PHE A 76 -11.10 -10.46 -6.97
C PHE A 76 -11.36 -10.05 -5.51
N PRO A 77 -12.58 -9.61 -5.17
CA PRO A 77 -13.81 -9.56 -6.00
C PRO A 77 -13.98 -8.31 -6.89
N ALA A 78 -13.22 -7.22 -6.66
CA ALA A 78 -13.39 -5.97 -7.41
C ALA A 78 -13.14 -6.14 -8.92
N GLY A 79 -12.11 -6.89 -9.31
CA GLY A 79 -11.85 -7.23 -10.71
C GLY A 79 -13.00 -8.01 -11.36
N GLY A 80 -13.70 -8.87 -10.59
CA GLY A 80 -14.92 -9.54 -11.06
C GLY A 80 -16.05 -8.57 -11.35
N ALA A 81 -16.29 -7.59 -10.46
CA ALA A 81 -17.23 -6.49 -10.66
C ALA A 81 -16.84 -5.63 -11.87
N GLY A 82 -15.55 -5.32 -12.01
CA GLY A 82 -14.99 -4.60 -13.16
C GLY A 82 -15.17 -5.36 -14.47
N ALA A 83 -14.96 -6.67 -14.48
CA ALA A 83 -15.16 -7.51 -15.68
C ALA A 83 -16.62 -7.50 -16.13
N ALA A 84 -17.58 -7.56 -15.21
CA ALA A 84 -19.00 -7.45 -15.53
C ALA A 84 -19.34 -6.06 -16.10
N ALA A 85 -18.82 -4.99 -15.50
CA ALA A 85 -19.00 -3.61 -15.96
C ALA A 85 -18.41 -3.40 -17.37
N ALA A 86 -17.18 -3.89 -17.60
CA ALA A 86 -16.49 -3.79 -18.89
C ALA A 86 -17.23 -4.54 -20.00
N ALA A 87 -17.75 -5.73 -19.70
CA ALA A 87 -18.54 -6.52 -20.64
C ALA A 87 -19.83 -5.79 -21.06
N VAL A 88 -20.56 -5.20 -20.09
CA VAL A 88 -21.79 -4.44 -20.35
C VAL A 88 -21.53 -3.17 -21.17
N ALA A 89 -20.48 -2.42 -20.83
CA ALA A 89 -20.08 -1.22 -21.56
C ALA A 89 -19.37 -1.54 -22.89
N ARG A 90 -18.95 -2.78 -23.10
CA ARG A 90 -18.13 -3.20 -24.24
C ARG A 90 -16.83 -2.39 -24.35
N VAL A 91 -16.11 -2.26 -23.27
CA VAL A 91 -14.84 -1.54 -23.19
C VAL A 91 -13.74 -2.44 -22.62
N PRO A 92 -12.45 -2.08 -22.77
CA PRO A 92 -11.37 -2.85 -22.15
C PRO A 92 -11.43 -2.80 -20.64
N LEU A 93 -10.91 -3.86 -20.00
CA LEU A 93 -10.68 -3.99 -18.58
C LEU A 93 -9.17 -3.98 -18.33
N VAL A 94 -8.70 -3.10 -17.45
CA VAL A 94 -7.36 -3.15 -16.86
C VAL A 94 -7.51 -3.46 -15.37
N VAL A 95 -6.68 -4.35 -14.84
CA VAL A 95 -6.77 -4.76 -13.42
C VAL A 95 -5.42 -4.59 -12.75
N MET A 96 -5.43 -3.96 -11.58
CA MET A 96 -4.25 -3.82 -10.74
C MET A 96 -4.28 -4.79 -9.56
N ALA A 97 -3.21 -5.59 -9.42
CA ALA A 97 -2.98 -6.49 -8.30
C ALA A 97 -2.26 -5.77 -7.15
N HIS A 98 -2.68 -6.05 -5.90
CA HIS A 98 -2.16 -5.40 -4.70
C HIS A 98 -1.48 -6.34 -3.70
N GLY A 99 -1.50 -7.65 -3.95
CA GLY A 99 -0.81 -8.67 -3.16
C GLY A 99 -1.74 -9.54 -2.32
N THR A 100 -2.60 -8.98 -1.47
CA THR A 100 -3.55 -9.78 -0.68
C THR A 100 -4.48 -10.59 -1.58
N ASP A 101 -4.89 -10.05 -2.70
CA ASP A 101 -5.70 -10.73 -3.72
C ASP A 101 -4.96 -11.90 -4.37
N VAL A 102 -3.68 -11.73 -4.70
CA VAL A 102 -2.82 -12.80 -5.23
C VAL A 102 -2.61 -13.90 -4.20
N GLU A 103 -2.26 -13.53 -2.95
CA GLU A 103 -2.06 -14.51 -1.88
C GLU A 103 -3.34 -15.28 -1.52
N ASN A 104 -4.49 -14.62 -1.54
CA ASN A 104 -5.78 -15.28 -1.33
C ASN A 104 -6.10 -16.27 -2.46
N ALA A 105 -5.80 -15.92 -3.71
CA ALA A 105 -5.96 -16.82 -4.84
C ALA A 105 -5.05 -18.05 -4.72
N ARG A 106 -3.83 -17.90 -4.21
CA ARG A 106 -2.90 -19.03 -3.97
C ARG A 106 -3.39 -20.01 -2.89
N ARG A 107 -4.15 -19.52 -1.90
CA ARG A 107 -4.66 -20.32 -0.77
C ARG A 107 -6.02 -20.97 -1.03
N SER A 108 -6.74 -20.56 -2.06
CA SER A 108 -8.11 -21.01 -2.33
C SER A 108 -8.32 -21.33 -3.81
N ARG A 109 -8.68 -22.59 -4.12
CA ARG A 109 -9.00 -23.01 -5.49
C ARG A 109 -10.15 -22.22 -6.12
N VAL A 110 -11.15 -21.83 -5.31
CA VAL A 110 -12.28 -21.02 -5.76
C VAL A 110 -11.81 -19.62 -6.16
N LEU A 111 -11.03 -18.97 -5.30
CA LEU A 111 -10.48 -17.65 -5.59
C LEU A 111 -9.48 -17.70 -6.77
N ALA A 112 -8.69 -18.76 -6.88
CA ALA A 112 -7.80 -18.97 -8.02
C ALA A 112 -8.58 -19.05 -9.34
N THR A 113 -9.71 -19.77 -9.35
CA THR A 113 -10.55 -19.88 -10.54
C THR A 113 -11.22 -18.56 -10.89
N ALA A 114 -11.74 -17.83 -9.89
CA ALA A 114 -12.31 -16.50 -10.07
C ALA A 114 -11.26 -15.50 -10.60
N THR A 115 -10.05 -15.51 -10.01
CA THR A 115 -8.93 -14.67 -10.44
C THR A 115 -8.53 -14.98 -11.89
N ARG A 116 -8.39 -16.27 -12.25
CA ARG A 116 -8.10 -16.67 -13.66
C ARG A 116 -9.17 -16.18 -14.62
N ALA A 117 -10.44 -16.26 -14.24
CA ALA A 117 -11.53 -15.77 -15.07
C ALA A 117 -11.49 -14.25 -15.30
N VAL A 118 -11.03 -13.48 -14.30
CA VAL A 118 -10.82 -12.03 -14.41
C VAL A 118 -9.61 -11.72 -15.29
N THR A 119 -8.47 -12.34 -15.00
CA THR A 119 -7.22 -12.08 -15.75
C THR A 119 -7.34 -12.47 -17.22
N ALA A 120 -8.09 -13.55 -17.54
CA ALA A 120 -8.35 -13.95 -18.92
C ALA A 120 -9.20 -12.94 -19.72
N ARG A 121 -9.93 -12.05 -19.05
CA ARG A 121 -10.76 -10.99 -19.65
C ARG A 121 -10.09 -9.63 -19.66
N ALA A 122 -9.00 -9.46 -18.90
CA ALA A 122 -8.27 -8.21 -18.84
C ALA A 122 -7.50 -7.96 -20.14
N ALA A 123 -7.47 -6.71 -20.58
CA ALA A 123 -6.63 -6.25 -21.69
C ALA A 123 -5.17 -6.06 -21.22
N ALA A 124 -4.98 -5.65 -19.96
CA ALA A 124 -3.69 -5.55 -19.32
C ALA A 124 -3.82 -5.75 -17.80
N LEU A 125 -2.73 -6.17 -17.17
CA LEU A 125 -2.59 -6.22 -15.72
C LEU A 125 -1.54 -5.22 -15.26
N ILE A 126 -1.75 -4.62 -14.09
CA ILE A 126 -0.75 -3.83 -13.39
C ILE A 126 -0.42 -4.54 -12.08
N SER A 127 0.85 -4.63 -11.76
CA SER A 127 1.35 -5.18 -10.49
C SER A 127 2.12 -4.10 -9.75
N ASN A 128 1.91 -3.98 -8.44
CA ASN A 128 2.57 -2.96 -7.62
C ASN A 128 4.05 -3.24 -7.32
N SER A 129 4.57 -4.41 -7.71
CA SER A 129 5.98 -4.78 -7.61
C SER A 129 6.32 -5.89 -8.60
N ARG A 130 7.60 -6.02 -8.97
CA ARG A 130 8.11 -7.14 -9.79
C ARG A 130 7.89 -8.46 -9.05
N TRP A 131 8.21 -8.49 -7.76
CA TRP A 131 7.97 -9.64 -6.92
C TRP A 131 6.52 -10.14 -6.99
N LEU A 132 5.55 -9.22 -6.98
CA LEU A 132 4.14 -9.58 -7.10
C LEU A 132 3.77 -10.01 -8.52
N ALA A 133 4.36 -9.40 -9.55
CA ALA A 133 4.16 -9.80 -10.94
C ALA A 133 4.59 -11.26 -11.18
N ASP A 134 5.73 -11.67 -10.63
CA ASP A 134 6.22 -13.05 -10.71
C ASP A 134 5.26 -14.04 -10.04
N ARG A 135 4.59 -13.62 -8.97
CA ARG A 135 3.61 -14.45 -8.23
C ARG A 135 2.24 -14.55 -8.88
N LEU A 136 1.93 -13.70 -9.85
CA LEU A 136 0.73 -13.87 -10.69
C LEU A 136 0.81 -15.17 -11.51
N GLY A 137 2.03 -15.65 -11.79
CA GLY A 137 2.27 -16.78 -12.66
C GLY A 137 1.95 -16.47 -14.13
N PRO A 138 1.86 -17.48 -14.99
CA PRO A 138 1.58 -17.28 -16.40
C PRO A 138 0.15 -16.76 -16.61
N VAL A 139 0.05 -15.56 -17.17
CA VAL A 139 -1.20 -14.88 -17.55
C VAL A 139 -1.15 -14.49 -19.02
N ARG A 140 -2.32 -14.35 -19.69
CA ARG A 140 -2.38 -13.97 -21.09
C ARG A 140 -2.10 -12.49 -21.38
N PRO A 141 -2.71 -11.54 -20.59
CA PRO A 141 -2.51 -10.13 -20.88
C PRO A 141 -1.10 -9.68 -20.46
N PRO A 142 -0.59 -8.59 -21.06
CA PRO A 142 0.67 -7.98 -20.64
C PRO A 142 0.57 -7.55 -19.17
N VAL A 143 1.69 -7.68 -18.44
CA VAL A 143 1.82 -7.27 -17.05
C VAL A 143 2.78 -6.10 -16.97
N HIS A 144 2.30 -4.97 -16.44
CA HIS A 144 3.08 -3.78 -16.21
C HIS A 144 3.39 -3.65 -14.72
N VAL A 145 4.64 -3.41 -14.37
CA VAL A 145 5.04 -3.17 -12.98
C VAL A 145 4.97 -1.67 -12.71
N ILE A 146 3.93 -1.25 -11.98
CA ILE A 146 3.65 0.14 -11.63
C ILE A 146 3.02 0.13 -10.24
N ASP A 147 3.67 0.74 -9.26
CA ASP A 147 3.14 0.89 -7.91
C ASP A 147 2.16 2.07 -7.79
N CYS A 148 1.52 2.21 -6.62
CA CYS A 148 0.59 3.31 -6.38
C CYS A 148 1.27 4.64 -6.07
N GLY A 149 2.58 4.63 -5.86
CA GLY A 149 3.37 5.82 -5.54
C GLY A 149 3.15 6.37 -4.13
N VAL A 150 3.83 7.45 -3.86
CA VAL A 150 3.70 8.26 -2.65
C VAL A 150 3.47 9.72 -3.03
N ASP A 151 2.57 10.40 -2.30
CA ASP A 151 2.35 11.84 -2.47
C ASP A 151 3.49 12.60 -1.77
N LEU A 152 4.43 13.12 -2.56
CA LEU A 152 5.62 13.81 -2.05
C LEU A 152 5.32 15.18 -1.42
N ASP A 153 4.13 15.74 -1.61
CA ASP A 153 3.70 16.97 -0.96
C ASP A 153 3.10 16.68 0.43
N VAL A 154 2.32 15.61 0.54
CA VAL A 154 1.75 15.15 1.81
C VAL A 154 2.86 14.60 2.72
N PHE A 155 3.71 13.74 2.17
CA PHE A 155 4.87 13.14 2.85
C PHE A 155 6.16 13.92 2.57
N ALA A 156 6.08 15.25 2.80
CA ALA A 156 7.23 16.14 2.72
C ALA A 156 8.07 16.12 4.01
N PRO A 157 9.40 16.29 3.94
CA PRO A 157 10.25 16.36 5.11
C PRO A 157 9.79 17.43 6.11
N ARG A 158 9.79 17.09 7.39
CA ARG A 158 9.43 17.98 8.51
C ARG A 158 10.44 17.81 9.65
N PRO A 159 10.69 18.87 10.46
CA PRO A 159 11.57 18.79 11.63
C PRO A 159 11.05 17.76 12.65
N ALA A 160 11.89 16.80 13.03
CA ALA A 160 11.51 15.73 13.97
C ALA A 160 11.19 16.28 15.37
N ALA A 161 12.00 17.20 15.88
CA ALA A 161 11.82 17.78 17.22
C ALA A 161 10.43 18.44 17.38
N ALA A 162 9.98 19.21 16.38
CA ALA A 162 8.66 19.83 16.42
C ALA A 162 7.54 18.79 16.42
N ALA A 163 7.66 17.73 15.59
CA ALA A 163 6.69 16.67 15.54
C ALA A 163 6.66 15.85 16.86
N ARG A 164 7.80 15.54 17.45
CA ARG A 164 7.89 14.87 18.77
C ARG A 164 7.21 15.70 19.85
N SER A 165 7.50 17.00 19.92
CA SER A 165 6.86 17.90 20.89
C SER A 165 5.33 17.91 20.75
N GLN A 166 4.82 17.99 19.53
CA GLN A 166 3.37 17.96 19.26
C GLN A 166 2.69 16.65 19.68
N LEU A 167 3.39 15.53 19.55
CA LEU A 167 2.89 14.20 19.87
C LEU A 167 3.15 13.77 21.31
N GLY A 168 3.88 14.58 22.11
CA GLY A 168 4.35 14.19 23.43
C GLY A 168 5.29 12.97 23.39
N TRP A 169 5.99 12.76 22.29
CA TRP A 169 6.94 11.66 22.12
C TRP A 169 8.32 12.10 22.62
N GLY A 170 8.84 11.39 23.63
CA GLY A 170 10.12 11.73 24.27
C GLY A 170 11.32 11.70 23.31
N ASP A 171 12.43 12.33 23.73
CA ASP A 171 13.64 12.51 22.91
C ASP A 171 14.83 11.68 23.44
N ASP A 172 14.58 10.61 24.17
CA ASP A 172 15.58 9.78 24.82
C ASP A 172 16.20 8.73 23.87
N GLY A 173 16.90 9.19 22.82
CA GLY A 173 17.57 8.31 21.85
C GLY A 173 16.78 8.08 20.57
N PRO A 174 17.11 7.02 19.77
CA PRO A 174 16.47 6.80 18.50
C PRO A 174 14.98 6.47 18.65
N ALA A 175 14.16 7.12 17.83
CA ALA A 175 12.71 6.93 17.78
C ALA A 175 12.32 5.99 16.63
N PHE A 176 11.77 4.84 16.98
CA PHE A 176 11.29 3.84 16.04
C PHE A 176 9.77 3.92 15.89
N LEU A 177 9.27 3.71 14.68
CA LEU A 177 7.83 3.77 14.38
C LEU A 177 7.40 2.55 13.56
N ALA A 178 6.27 1.95 13.92
CA ALA A 178 5.57 0.99 13.07
C ALA A 178 4.17 1.52 12.75
N VAL A 179 3.81 1.58 11.46
CA VAL A 179 2.49 2.04 10.99
C VAL A 179 1.75 0.89 10.35
N GLY A 180 0.52 0.63 10.79
CA GLY A 180 -0.37 -0.36 10.21
C GLY A 180 -1.06 -1.27 11.22
N SER A 181 -1.76 -2.28 10.72
CA SER A 181 -2.52 -3.21 11.56
C SER A 181 -1.60 -4.07 12.45
N LEU A 182 -1.96 -4.25 13.71
CA LEU A 182 -1.23 -5.06 14.69
C LEU A 182 -1.58 -6.55 14.52
N LEU A 183 -0.99 -7.17 13.50
CA LEU A 183 -1.24 -8.55 13.07
C LEU A 183 0.06 -9.38 13.10
N GLU A 184 -0.06 -10.70 13.30
CA GLU A 184 1.06 -11.65 13.28
C GLU A 184 1.95 -11.51 12.05
N ARG A 185 1.35 -11.36 10.86
CA ARG A 185 2.12 -11.19 9.61
C ARG A 185 2.98 -9.93 9.56
N LYS A 186 2.66 -8.92 10.40
CA LYS A 186 3.42 -7.66 10.52
C LYS A 186 4.57 -7.75 11.50
N ARG A 187 4.66 -8.88 12.26
CA ARG A 187 5.73 -9.16 13.23
C ARG A 187 5.92 -8.07 14.27
N VAL A 188 4.80 -7.47 14.71
CA VAL A 188 4.82 -6.36 15.66
C VAL A 188 5.32 -6.76 17.05
N VAL A 189 5.11 -8.02 17.44
CA VAL A 189 5.60 -8.55 18.73
C VAL A 189 7.10 -8.80 18.63
N GLU A 190 7.56 -9.44 17.58
CA GLU A 190 9.00 -9.66 17.32
C GLU A 190 9.76 -8.32 17.20
N LEU A 191 9.12 -7.29 16.63
CA LEU A 191 9.70 -5.94 16.62
C LEU A 191 9.85 -5.37 18.03
N ALA A 192 8.82 -5.52 18.88
CA ALA A 192 8.88 -5.06 20.26
C ALA A 192 9.91 -5.86 21.09
N ASP A 193 10.07 -7.16 20.82
CA ASP A 193 11.09 -8.00 21.47
C ASP A 193 12.50 -7.58 21.05
N ALA A 194 12.72 -7.33 19.77
CA ALA A 194 14.01 -6.83 19.25
C ALA A 194 14.33 -5.43 19.76
N PHE A 195 13.35 -4.55 19.89
CA PHE A 195 13.49 -3.23 20.49
C PHE A 195 13.89 -3.33 21.97
N ALA A 196 13.26 -4.22 22.74
CA ALA A 196 13.62 -4.46 24.14
C ALA A 196 15.09 -4.96 24.26
N GLN A 197 15.55 -5.83 23.36
CA GLN A 197 16.94 -6.29 23.30
C GLN A 197 17.92 -5.16 22.92
N LEU A 198 17.50 -4.20 22.07
CA LEU A 198 18.32 -3.03 21.74
C LEU A 198 18.59 -2.14 22.96
N GLY A 199 17.64 -2.09 23.91
CA GLY A 199 17.80 -1.46 25.22
C GLY A 199 17.93 0.06 25.23
N ARG A 200 17.59 0.76 24.13
CA ARG A 200 17.67 2.22 24.02
C ARG A 200 16.65 2.80 23.04
N GLY A 201 16.24 4.04 23.27
CA GLY A 201 15.31 4.77 22.43
C GLY A 201 13.85 4.52 22.79
N SER A 202 12.96 4.80 21.87
CA SER A 202 11.51 4.63 22.01
C SER A 202 10.90 3.99 20.77
N LEU A 203 9.78 3.25 20.94
CA LEU A 203 9.06 2.59 19.86
C LEU A 203 7.57 2.94 19.91
N ALA A 204 7.03 3.50 18.84
CA ALA A 204 5.60 3.76 18.72
C ALA A 204 4.95 2.85 17.68
N PHE A 205 3.73 2.41 17.98
CA PHE A 205 2.86 1.71 17.05
C PHE A 205 1.64 2.59 16.72
N VAL A 206 1.50 2.95 15.46
CA VAL A 206 0.33 3.66 14.92
C VAL A 206 -0.52 2.66 14.16
N GLY A 207 -1.66 2.32 14.73
CA GLY A 207 -2.58 1.32 14.22
C GLY A 207 -3.23 0.52 15.33
N ASP A 208 -4.05 -0.44 14.94
CA ASP A 208 -4.75 -1.29 15.88
C ASP A 208 -4.87 -2.73 15.33
N GLY A 209 -5.17 -3.69 16.23
CA GLY A 209 -5.33 -5.08 15.84
C GLY A 209 -5.28 -6.04 17.03
N PRO A 210 -5.50 -7.34 16.80
CA PRO A 210 -5.61 -8.34 17.85
C PRO A 210 -4.36 -8.50 18.74
N LEU A 211 -3.20 -8.01 18.29
CA LEU A 211 -1.96 -8.11 19.07
C LEU A 211 -1.71 -6.90 19.98
N ARG A 212 -2.65 -5.94 20.07
CA ARG A 212 -2.52 -4.74 20.91
C ARG A 212 -2.17 -5.08 22.36
N GLU A 213 -2.89 -6.02 22.96
CA GLU A 213 -2.68 -6.40 24.37
C GLU A 213 -1.31 -7.02 24.62
N ARG A 214 -0.72 -7.71 23.64
CA ARG A 214 0.64 -8.27 23.72
C ARG A 214 1.74 -7.22 23.69
N LEU A 215 1.42 -6.01 23.25
CA LEU A 215 2.32 -4.86 23.15
C LEU A 215 2.14 -3.89 24.32
N ALA A 216 0.99 -3.91 24.97
CA ALA A 216 0.65 -2.99 26.05
C ALA A 216 1.57 -3.17 27.27
N GLY A 217 1.96 -2.04 27.88
CA GLY A 217 2.78 -2.02 29.10
C GLY A 217 4.25 -2.39 28.91
N ARG A 218 4.70 -2.62 27.69
CA ARG A 218 6.14 -2.87 27.43
C ARG A 218 6.97 -1.58 27.61
N PRO A 219 8.12 -1.65 28.29
CA PRO A 219 8.98 -0.47 28.50
C PRO A 219 9.38 0.19 27.17
N GLY A 220 9.26 1.52 27.11
CA GLY A 220 9.63 2.32 25.93
C GLY A 220 8.68 2.16 24.71
N VAL A 221 7.55 1.45 24.86
CA VAL A 221 6.57 1.21 23.79
C VAL A 221 5.33 2.07 23.98
N THR A 222 4.98 2.83 22.95
CA THR A 222 3.76 3.65 22.88
C THR A 222 2.77 3.05 21.87
N LEU A 223 1.51 2.92 22.26
CA LEU A 223 0.42 2.46 21.40
C LEU A 223 -0.53 3.62 21.09
N ALA A 224 -0.31 4.31 19.99
CA ALA A 224 -1.12 5.47 19.58
C ALA A 224 -2.55 5.07 19.16
N GLY A 225 -2.77 3.79 18.83
CA GLY A 225 -4.05 3.37 18.27
C GLY A 225 -4.20 3.76 16.80
N ARG A 226 -5.43 3.66 16.29
CA ARG A 226 -5.73 4.14 14.93
C ARG A 226 -5.78 5.66 14.92
N VAL A 227 -5.04 6.26 14.03
CA VAL A 227 -5.08 7.70 13.76
C VAL A 227 -5.67 7.96 12.37
N PRO A 228 -6.27 9.13 12.13
CA PRO A 228 -6.63 9.57 10.78
C PRO A 228 -5.41 9.56 9.85
N HIS A 229 -5.58 9.19 8.58
CA HIS A 229 -4.47 9.14 7.64
C HIS A 229 -3.71 10.48 7.52
N ALA A 230 -4.42 11.59 7.63
CA ALA A 230 -3.83 12.94 7.63
C ALA A 230 -2.86 13.21 8.81
N GLU A 231 -2.93 12.43 9.88
CA GLU A 231 -2.03 12.53 11.03
C GLU A 231 -0.79 11.62 10.91
N VAL A 232 -0.83 10.61 10.04
CA VAL A 232 0.30 9.68 9.81
C VAL A 232 1.61 10.42 9.48
N PRO A 233 1.61 11.48 8.64
CA PRO A 233 2.83 12.25 8.37
C PRO A 233 3.46 12.88 9.62
N ALA A 234 2.67 13.27 10.64
CA ALA A 234 3.22 13.80 11.90
C ALA A 234 3.97 12.72 12.68
N TRP A 235 3.41 11.50 12.76
CA TRP A 235 4.09 10.36 13.38
C TRP A 235 5.37 9.96 12.65
N ILE A 236 5.33 9.92 11.31
CA ILE A 236 6.52 9.64 10.49
C ILE A 236 7.57 10.74 10.67
N ALA A 237 7.16 12.02 10.73
CA ALA A 237 8.08 13.11 10.99
C ALA A 237 8.79 12.99 12.35
N ALA A 238 8.11 12.45 13.35
CA ALA A 238 8.64 12.30 14.70
C ALA A 238 9.65 11.15 14.84
N CYS A 239 9.61 10.11 13.99
CA CYS A 239 10.53 8.99 14.09
C CYS A 239 11.88 9.28 13.38
N ASP A 240 12.91 8.51 13.73
CA ASP A 240 14.17 8.40 13.00
C ASP A 240 14.13 7.24 12.02
N VAL A 241 13.51 6.13 12.44
CA VAL A 241 13.44 4.89 11.69
C VAL A 241 12.01 4.35 11.65
N LEU A 242 11.46 4.12 10.46
CA LEU A 242 10.21 3.37 10.33
C LEU A 242 10.51 1.88 10.17
N CYS A 243 9.78 1.04 10.93
CA CYS A 243 9.96 -0.39 10.99
C CYS A 243 8.77 -1.14 10.36
N GLN A 244 9.04 -1.90 9.29
CA GLN A 244 8.06 -2.74 8.60
C GLN A 244 8.63 -4.15 8.35
N PRO A 245 8.97 -4.92 9.41
CA PRO A 245 9.60 -6.23 9.30
C PRO A 245 8.59 -7.35 9.01
N SER A 246 7.60 -7.09 8.18
CA SER A 246 6.52 -8.04 7.84
C SER A 246 7.08 -9.37 7.35
N ARG A 247 6.38 -10.48 7.60
CA ARG A 247 6.73 -11.79 7.01
C ARG A 247 6.74 -11.73 5.48
N LEU A 248 5.88 -10.90 4.94
CA LEU A 248 5.74 -10.63 3.52
C LEU A 248 5.07 -9.27 3.36
N GLU A 249 5.63 -8.43 2.50
CA GLU A 249 5.07 -7.14 2.16
C GLU A 249 5.02 -6.97 0.64
N PRO A 250 3.84 -7.00 0.02
CA PRO A 250 3.72 -6.96 -1.44
C PRO A 250 4.34 -5.73 -2.10
N PHE A 251 4.30 -4.59 -1.40
CA PHE A 251 4.97 -3.37 -1.85
C PHE A 251 5.72 -2.68 -0.71
N GLY A 252 5.05 -2.21 0.34
CA GLY A 252 5.69 -1.54 1.47
C GLY A 252 5.36 -0.05 1.54
N GLN A 253 4.09 0.31 1.38
CA GLN A 253 3.62 1.70 1.31
C GLN A 253 4.15 2.56 2.48
N ALA A 254 4.04 2.09 3.74
CA ALA A 254 4.49 2.85 4.89
C ALA A 254 6.01 3.10 4.89
N ALA A 255 6.80 2.14 4.42
CA ALA A 255 8.25 2.32 4.26
C ALA A 255 8.55 3.40 3.21
N LEU A 256 7.84 3.38 2.07
CA LEU A 256 7.99 4.39 1.03
C LEU A 256 7.59 5.79 1.52
N GLU A 257 6.50 5.91 2.29
CA GLU A 257 6.04 7.14 2.91
C GLU A 257 7.08 7.73 3.89
N ALA A 258 7.72 6.87 4.69
CA ALA A 258 8.78 7.29 5.59
C ALA A 258 10.04 7.74 4.84
N MET A 259 10.44 7.00 3.83
CA MET A 259 11.57 7.39 2.97
C MET A 259 11.31 8.74 2.28
N ALA A 260 10.08 8.99 1.83
CA ALA A 260 9.67 10.27 1.27
C ALA A 260 9.86 11.43 2.27
N MET A 261 9.77 11.18 3.56
CA MET A 261 9.99 12.15 4.64
C MET A 261 11.43 12.15 5.18
N GLN A 262 12.40 11.61 4.43
CA GLN A 262 13.80 11.50 4.84
C GLN A 262 14.00 10.67 6.11
N ARG A 263 13.19 9.62 6.32
CA ARG A 263 13.38 8.67 7.43
C ARG A 263 14.01 7.39 6.90
N SER A 264 14.95 6.85 7.69
CA SER A 264 15.53 5.55 7.42
C SER A 264 14.48 4.46 7.69
N VAL A 265 14.64 3.28 7.08
CA VAL A 265 13.67 2.20 7.26
C VAL A 265 14.32 0.88 7.63
N VAL A 266 13.64 0.07 8.44
CA VAL A 266 13.87 -1.36 8.58
C VAL A 266 12.70 -2.06 7.91
N ALA A 267 12.93 -2.75 6.81
CA ALA A 267 11.88 -3.40 6.04
C ALA A 267 12.20 -4.88 5.78
N THR A 268 11.18 -5.65 5.45
CA THR A 268 11.39 -7.06 5.10
C THR A 268 12.12 -7.21 3.76
N ALA A 269 12.98 -8.23 3.67
CA ALA A 269 13.58 -8.67 2.42
C ALA A 269 12.62 -9.50 1.53
N GLN A 270 11.39 -9.80 2.03
CA GLN A 270 10.40 -10.61 1.31
C GLN A 270 9.27 -9.74 0.74
N GLY A 271 9.26 -9.56 -0.57
CA GLY A 271 8.24 -8.79 -1.27
C GLY A 271 8.77 -7.64 -2.08
N GLY A 272 8.05 -6.51 -2.07
CA GLY A 272 8.38 -5.31 -2.81
C GLY A 272 9.47 -4.42 -2.22
N PRO A 273 9.69 -4.32 -0.89
CA PRO A 273 10.66 -3.40 -0.32
C PRO A 273 12.08 -3.49 -0.92
N PRO A 274 12.62 -4.67 -1.29
CA PRO A 274 13.92 -4.76 -1.97
C PRO A 274 14.01 -4.00 -3.31
N GLU A 275 12.88 -3.64 -3.90
CA GLU A 275 12.86 -2.93 -5.19
C GLU A 275 13.13 -1.42 -5.05
N PHE A 276 13.01 -0.86 -3.82
CA PHE A 276 13.20 0.58 -3.57
C PHE A 276 14.03 0.92 -2.32
N VAL A 277 14.20 -0.01 -1.37
CA VAL A 277 15.03 0.23 -0.19
C VAL A 277 16.49 -0.06 -0.53
N THR A 278 17.29 0.99 -0.68
CA THR A 278 18.74 0.88 -0.89
C THR A 278 19.48 0.77 0.46
N PRO A 279 20.73 0.27 0.51
CA PRO A 279 21.53 0.21 1.73
C PRO A 279 21.74 1.57 2.42
N GLN A 280 21.70 2.68 1.67
CA GLN A 280 21.79 4.03 2.19
C GLN A 280 20.46 4.55 2.76
N ALA A 281 19.34 3.98 2.32
CA ALA A 281 17.99 4.37 2.74
C ALA A 281 17.48 3.56 3.92
N GLY A 282 17.98 2.34 4.13
CA GLY A 282 17.49 1.47 5.18
C GLY A 282 18.16 0.10 5.22
N VAL A 283 17.62 -0.76 6.06
CA VAL A 283 18.09 -2.12 6.27
C VAL A 283 16.97 -3.11 5.94
N LEU A 284 17.29 -4.08 5.09
CA LEU A 284 16.40 -5.19 4.75
C LEU A 284 16.68 -6.38 5.70
N VAL A 285 15.62 -6.92 6.29
CA VAL A 285 15.70 -8.09 7.20
C VAL A 285 15.04 -9.31 6.61
N ASP A 286 15.67 -10.46 6.74
CA ASP A 286 15.02 -11.73 6.47
C ASP A 286 14.00 -12.02 7.59
N PRO A 287 12.70 -12.19 7.28
CA PRO A 287 11.69 -12.46 8.30
C PRO A 287 11.82 -13.85 8.94
N SER A 288 12.65 -14.73 8.41
CA SER A 288 12.96 -16.04 9.01
C SER A 288 14.07 -15.95 10.08
N ASP A 289 14.92 -14.92 10.04
CA ASP A 289 15.98 -14.68 11.02
C ASP A 289 15.45 -13.83 12.20
N GLY A 290 15.27 -14.48 13.35
CA GLY A 290 14.79 -13.83 14.56
C GLY A 290 15.80 -12.86 15.20
N ALA A 291 17.10 -13.10 15.03
CA ALA A 291 18.18 -12.30 15.62
C ALA A 291 18.53 -11.07 14.76
N ALA A 292 18.29 -11.13 13.46
CA ALA A 292 18.65 -10.05 12.52
C ALA A 292 17.94 -8.74 12.82
N LEU A 293 16.74 -8.77 13.43
CA LEU A 293 15.92 -7.58 13.62
C LEU A 293 16.56 -6.59 14.62
N THR A 294 17.12 -7.07 15.73
CA THR A 294 17.82 -6.22 16.70
C THR A 294 19.03 -5.53 16.07
N THR A 295 19.83 -6.28 15.31
CA THR A 295 20.96 -5.74 14.56
C THR A 295 20.51 -4.69 13.53
N ALA A 296 19.42 -4.96 12.80
CA ALA A 296 18.89 -4.05 11.81
C ALA A 296 18.38 -2.74 12.43
N LEU A 297 17.75 -2.78 13.61
CA LEU A 297 17.36 -1.58 14.34
C LEU A 297 18.58 -0.72 14.69
N ALA A 298 19.65 -1.33 15.20
CA ALA A 298 20.90 -0.63 15.52
C ALA A 298 21.55 -0.01 14.27
N GLN A 299 21.62 -0.76 13.17
CA GLN A 299 22.18 -0.31 11.90
C GLN A 299 21.37 0.85 11.29
N ALA A 300 20.04 0.72 11.26
CA ALA A 300 19.19 1.77 10.71
C ALA A 300 19.23 3.06 11.54
N ALA A 301 19.34 2.94 12.87
CA ALA A 301 19.49 4.09 13.76
C ALA A 301 20.86 4.80 13.61
N ALA A 302 21.84 4.15 12.99
CA ALA A 302 23.15 4.74 12.69
C ALA A 302 23.19 5.43 11.32
N LEU A 303 22.16 5.29 10.49
CA LEU A 303 22.04 6.01 9.23
C LEU A 303 21.76 7.51 9.48
N PRO A 304 22.04 8.39 8.50
CA PRO A 304 21.75 9.81 8.63
C PRO A 304 20.29 10.10 9.03
N ALA A 305 20.07 11.06 9.92
CA ALA A 305 18.77 11.55 10.32
C ALA A 305 18.78 13.10 10.32
N PRO A 306 18.18 13.78 9.31
CA PRO A 306 17.39 13.24 8.19
C PRO A 306 18.24 12.46 7.17
N ASN A 307 17.58 11.55 6.42
CA ASN A 307 18.21 10.69 5.41
C ASN A 307 17.85 11.12 3.98
N PRO A 308 18.68 11.92 3.30
CA PRO A 308 18.39 12.37 1.94
C PRO A 308 18.40 11.25 0.89
N ALA A 309 19.16 10.16 1.11
CA ALA A 309 19.19 9.02 0.20
C ALA A 309 17.85 8.28 0.20
N ALA A 310 17.18 8.18 1.35
CA ALA A 310 15.83 7.64 1.44
C ALA A 310 14.83 8.47 0.61
N ARG A 311 14.88 9.81 0.73
CA ARG A 311 14.03 10.71 -0.08
C ARG A 311 14.30 10.58 -1.57
N ALA A 312 15.56 10.48 -1.97
CA ALA A 312 15.93 10.34 -3.38
C ALA A 312 15.36 9.04 -3.98
N ALA A 313 15.46 7.92 -3.26
CA ALA A 313 14.87 6.66 -3.69
C ALA A 313 13.34 6.73 -3.76
N ALA A 314 12.67 7.34 -2.76
CA ALA A 314 11.22 7.48 -2.76
C ALA A 314 10.71 8.40 -3.89
N ALA A 315 11.49 9.38 -4.34
CA ALA A 315 11.09 10.30 -5.42
C ALA A 315 10.88 9.61 -6.76
N GLU A 316 11.52 8.45 -7.00
CA GLU A 316 11.27 7.64 -8.19
C GLU A 316 9.85 7.02 -8.21
N HIS A 317 9.19 7.01 -7.06
CA HIS A 317 7.84 6.50 -6.84
C HIS A 317 6.81 7.61 -6.57
N ASP A 318 7.00 8.81 -7.14
CA ASP A 318 6.00 9.90 -7.04
C ASP A 318 4.66 9.43 -7.62
N VAL A 319 3.58 9.59 -6.87
CA VAL A 319 2.21 9.19 -7.28
C VAL A 319 1.81 9.81 -8.62
N ARG A 320 2.27 11.03 -8.94
CA ARG A 320 2.01 11.72 -10.21
C ARG A 320 2.63 10.96 -11.38
N ARG A 321 3.88 10.55 -11.22
CA ARG A 321 4.61 9.74 -12.22
C ARG A 321 3.96 8.37 -12.40
N GLN A 322 3.58 7.71 -11.30
CA GLN A 322 2.94 6.40 -11.39
C GLN A 322 1.53 6.50 -12.03
N ALA A 323 0.75 7.51 -11.68
CA ALA A 323 -0.56 7.74 -12.30
C ALA A 323 -0.45 8.01 -13.82
N ALA A 324 0.56 8.75 -14.26
CA ALA A 324 0.82 8.98 -15.68
C ALA A 324 1.17 7.66 -16.42
N ARG A 325 1.99 6.78 -15.79
CA ARG A 325 2.29 5.45 -16.33
C ARG A 325 1.04 4.57 -16.39
N MET A 326 0.18 4.61 -15.36
CA MET A 326 -1.10 3.90 -15.38
C MET A 326 -2.02 4.43 -16.48
N ALA A 327 -2.11 5.74 -16.66
CA ALA A 327 -2.89 6.37 -17.73
C ALA A 327 -2.45 5.87 -19.12
N ALA A 328 -1.15 5.75 -19.37
CA ALA A 328 -0.62 5.22 -20.62
C ALA A 328 -1.08 3.77 -20.87
N VAL A 329 -1.05 2.90 -19.84
CA VAL A 329 -1.56 1.52 -19.97
C VAL A 329 -3.07 1.50 -20.28
N LEU A 330 -3.85 2.40 -19.67
CA LEU A 330 -5.28 2.51 -19.96
C LEU A 330 -5.53 2.97 -21.41
N GLU A 331 -4.76 3.93 -21.91
CA GLU A 331 -4.83 4.42 -23.29
C GLU A 331 -4.44 3.36 -24.30
N GLU A 332 -3.38 2.60 -24.04
CA GLU A 332 -2.96 1.46 -24.86
C GLU A 332 -4.06 0.39 -24.94
N ALA A 333 -4.71 0.07 -23.82
CA ALA A 333 -5.82 -0.89 -23.78
C ALA A 333 -7.02 -0.41 -24.63
N ILE A 334 -7.33 0.90 -24.60
CA ILE A 334 -8.39 1.50 -25.45
C ILE A 334 -8.00 1.39 -26.91
N ALA A 335 -6.76 1.76 -27.27
CA ALA A 335 -6.26 1.74 -28.65
C ALA A 335 -6.22 0.33 -29.24
N ALA A 336 -5.79 -0.66 -28.46
CA ALA A 336 -5.73 -2.06 -28.88
C ALA A 336 -7.12 -2.63 -29.22
N ARG A 337 -8.19 -2.17 -28.54
CA ARG A 337 -9.56 -2.62 -28.82
C ARG A 337 -10.17 -1.98 -30.06
N ARG A 338 -9.68 -0.83 -30.49
CA ARG A 338 -10.18 -0.13 -31.70
C ARG A 338 -9.58 -0.68 -33.01
N ARG A 339 -8.48 -1.42 -32.89
CA ARG A 339 -7.85 -2.20 -34.00
C ARG A 339 -8.50 -3.58 -34.12
#